data_eac7049111696c5be7f536ddb218de18
#
_entry.id   eac7049111696c5be7f536ddb218de18
#
_cell.length_a   1.000
_cell.length_b   1.000
_cell.length_c   1.000
_cell.angle_alpha   90.00
_cell.angle_beta   90.00
_cell.angle_gamma   90.00
#
_symmetry.space_group_name_H-M   'P 1'
#
loop_
_entity.id
_entity.type
_entity.pdbx_description
1 polymer ?
#
loop_
_entity_poly.entity_id
_entity_poly.type
_entity_poly.pdbx_seq_one_letter_code
_entity_poly.pdbx_strand_id
1 'polypeptide(L)'
;MKGIRQLAEYLDISIGTVSRALNGKPDVNEQTRRRVLAAAEELGYVANQSGRSLRQGETKVIGLMIESSAEAVENADNFFLGVTSGLQSVFARHKLDLIMLPCPSDEDPHEYLKRIVARRIVDAMIISNMQRIDRRIDLLSRAKIPFVAVGRSLSPGNFPWVDLDFEGVADRAVERLVARGHRRIAITAPSSEVNLGHVFLESYRRALARHGIAFDPSLVIRVKSSEQGGYQAAHELLLLDERPTAVILIYELMAIGLYRRLMESGVMPGRDLAVIGFRDAPRARFLNPSLSCFRMSLYDLGVALGQMLLAHVPAYRAFYPDGARNIIWPLELIPGESDAFHVGAMV
;
A
#
# COMPACT_ATOMS: atom_id res chain seq x y z
N MET A 1 18.39 -21.79 28.25
CA MET A 1 19.48 -22.59 27.64
C MET A 1 19.91 -21.92 26.32
N LYS A 2 21.20 -21.75 26.09
CA LYS A 2 21.68 -20.87 24.99
C LYS A 2 22.09 -21.57 23.68
N GLY A 3 21.81 -22.87 23.48
CA GLY A 3 22.16 -23.47 22.19
C GLY A 3 21.90 -24.96 22.06
N ILE A 4 21.83 -25.45 20.78
CA ILE A 4 21.62 -26.86 20.44
C ILE A 4 22.72 -27.79 20.99
N ARG A 5 23.94 -27.26 21.20
CA ARG A 5 25.07 -28.00 21.77
C ARG A 5 24.77 -28.45 23.20
N GLN A 6 24.23 -27.55 24.05
CA GLN A 6 23.86 -27.86 25.41
C GLN A 6 22.71 -28.88 25.50
N LEU A 7 21.75 -28.81 24.56
CA LEU A 7 20.67 -29.81 24.48
C LEU A 7 21.20 -31.18 24.07
N ALA A 8 22.19 -31.22 23.19
CA ALA A 8 22.87 -32.44 22.78
C ALA A 8 23.68 -33.08 23.94
N GLU A 9 24.41 -32.28 24.70
CA GLU A 9 25.12 -32.66 25.91
C GLU A 9 24.17 -33.19 27.01
N TYR A 10 23.05 -32.49 27.26
CA TYR A 10 22.06 -32.92 28.23
C TYR A 10 21.45 -34.29 27.91
N LEU A 11 21.22 -34.56 26.64
CA LEU A 11 20.62 -35.83 26.17
C LEU A 11 21.63 -36.94 25.87
N ASP A 12 22.93 -36.64 25.95
CA ASP A 12 24.02 -37.53 25.58
C ASP A 12 23.88 -38.08 24.15
N ILE A 13 23.60 -37.19 23.19
CA ILE A 13 23.47 -37.52 21.76
C ILE A 13 24.16 -36.46 20.88
N SER A 14 24.41 -36.80 19.63
CA SER A 14 25.05 -35.87 18.72
C SER A 14 24.18 -34.64 18.40
N ILE A 15 24.79 -33.46 18.17
CA ILE A 15 24.13 -32.27 17.71
C ILE A 15 23.31 -32.53 16.42
N GLY A 16 23.86 -33.40 15.54
CA GLY A 16 23.18 -33.81 14.30
C GLY A 16 21.90 -34.58 14.57
N THR A 17 21.87 -35.46 15.59
CA THR A 17 20.66 -36.20 16.00
C THR A 17 19.63 -35.29 16.60
N VAL A 18 20.04 -34.38 17.50
CA VAL A 18 19.13 -33.35 18.05
C VAL A 18 18.50 -32.50 16.95
N SER A 19 19.34 -32.01 16.01
CA SER A 19 18.86 -31.19 14.88
C SER A 19 17.86 -31.95 14.00
N ARG A 20 18.12 -33.21 13.68
CA ARG A 20 17.21 -34.05 12.88
C ARG A 20 15.90 -34.35 13.62
N ALA A 21 15.97 -34.64 14.91
CA ALA A 21 14.80 -34.87 15.77
C ALA A 21 13.89 -33.63 15.82
N LEU A 22 14.44 -32.43 16.12
CA LEU A 22 13.72 -31.15 16.17
C LEU A 22 13.12 -30.77 14.79
N ASN A 23 13.72 -31.21 13.68
CA ASN A 23 13.24 -30.95 12.32
C ASN A 23 12.30 -32.03 11.77
N GLY A 24 11.90 -33.01 12.59
CA GLY A 24 10.96 -34.06 12.18
C GLY A 24 11.46 -34.97 11.07
N LYS A 25 12.80 -35.13 10.91
CA LYS A 25 13.37 -35.98 9.85
C LYS A 25 13.04 -37.46 10.08
N PRO A 26 12.66 -38.22 9.02
CA PRO A 26 12.18 -39.59 9.16
C PRO A 26 13.25 -40.59 9.63
N ASP A 27 14.52 -40.24 9.52
CA ASP A 27 15.67 -41.04 9.92
C ASP A 27 15.98 -41.02 11.42
N VAL A 28 15.14 -40.33 12.23
CA VAL A 28 15.23 -40.32 13.69
C VAL A 28 14.15 -41.19 14.28
N ASN A 29 14.55 -42.14 15.15
CA ASN A 29 13.64 -42.99 15.90
C ASN A 29 12.65 -42.14 16.72
N GLU A 30 11.39 -42.56 16.73
CA GLU A 30 10.29 -41.82 17.38
C GLU A 30 10.52 -41.64 18.92
N GLN A 31 11.13 -42.62 19.59
CA GLN A 31 11.47 -42.51 21.01
C GLN A 31 12.53 -41.40 21.22
N THR A 32 13.57 -41.36 20.38
CA THR A 32 14.59 -40.31 20.45
C THR A 32 13.99 -38.95 20.14
N ARG A 33 13.08 -38.87 19.17
CA ARG A 33 12.37 -37.62 18.84
C ARG A 33 11.58 -37.10 20.04
N ARG A 34 10.80 -37.94 20.71
CA ARG A 34 10.03 -37.55 21.90
C ARG A 34 10.94 -37.09 23.05
N ARG A 35 12.06 -37.78 23.29
CA ARG A 35 13.04 -37.35 24.28
C ARG A 35 13.61 -35.98 24.00
N VAL A 36 13.96 -35.70 22.74
CA VAL A 36 14.52 -34.42 22.34
C VAL A 36 13.49 -33.31 22.47
N LEU A 37 12.23 -33.52 22.05
CA LEU A 37 11.17 -32.52 22.14
C LEU A 37 10.83 -32.19 23.61
N ALA A 38 10.71 -33.22 24.48
CA ALA A 38 10.44 -33.05 25.91
C ALA A 38 11.58 -32.28 26.62
N ALA A 39 12.84 -32.64 26.34
CA ALA A 39 14.00 -31.92 26.89
C ALA A 39 14.10 -30.48 26.37
N ALA A 40 13.75 -30.24 25.12
CA ALA A 40 13.71 -28.87 24.56
C ALA A 40 12.67 -28.01 25.26
N GLU A 41 11.49 -28.54 25.53
CA GLU A 41 10.41 -27.87 26.28
C GLU A 41 10.82 -27.62 27.72
N GLU A 42 11.29 -28.64 28.45
CA GLU A 42 11.76 -28.56 29.84
C GLU A 42 12.85 -27.51 30.04
N LEU A 43 13.80 -27.44 29.11
CA LEU A 43 14.94 -26.55 29.19
C LEU A 43 14.70 -25.18 28.50
N GLY A 44 13.49 -24.91 27.99
CA GLY A 44 13.14 -23.68 27.29
C GLY A 44 13.98 -23.45 26.04
N TYR A 45 14.40 -24.52 25.38
CA TYR A 45 15.20 -24.41 24.16
C TYR A 45 14.31 -24.06 22.95
N VAL A 46 14.53 -22.91 22.38
CA VAL A 46 13.94 -22.52 21.10
C VAL A 46 15.03 -22.65 20.01
N ALA A 47 14.72 -23.40 18.95
CA ALA A 47 15.67 -23.56 17.85
C ALA A 47 16.01 -22.19 17.24
N ASN A 48 17.29 -21.87 17.14
CA ASN A 48 17.75 -20.62 16.54
C ASN A 48 17.38 -20.57 15.05
N GLN A 49 16.39 -19.76 14.73
CA GLN A 49 15.85 -19.61 13.38
C GLN A 49 16.91 -19.07 12.42
N SER A 50 17.79 -18.16 12.89
CA SER A 50 18.89 -17.62 12.10
C SER A 50 19.91 -18.70 11.67
N GLY A 51 20.20 -19.68 12.55
CA GLY A 51 21.08 -20.81 12.22
C GLY A 51 20.43 -21.80 11.25
N ARG A 52 19.09 -21.88 11.23
CA ARG A 52 18.33 -22.68 10.27
C ARG A 52 18.27 -21.99 8.91
N SER A 53 17.97 -20.71 8.88
CA SER A 53 17.92 -19.87 7.68
C SER A 53 19.25 -19.87 6.92
N LEU A 54 20.38 -19.76 7.63
CA LEU A 54 21.73 -19.87 7.05
C LEU A 54 21.99 -21.22 6.38
N ARG A 55 21.45 -22.32 6.91
CA ARG A 55 21.63 -23.67 6.32
C ARG A 55 20.69 -23.95 5.15
N GLN A 56 19.50 -23.39 5.17
CA GLN A 56 18.46 -23.61 4.16
C GLN A 56 18.47 -22.54 3.07
N GLY A 57 19.15 -21.40 3.29
CA GLY A 57 19.14 -20.25 2.39
C GLY A 57 17.81 -19.53 2.32
N GLU A 58 16.87 -19.82 3.27
CA GLU A 58 15.54 -19.22 3.35
C GLU A 58 15.31 -18.59 4.72
N THR A 59 14.80 -17.37 4.78
CA THR A 59 14.49 -16.68 6.03
C THR A 59 13.06 -16.94 6.49
N LYS A 60 12.17 -17.29 5.56
CA LYS A 60 10.70 -17.36 5.70
C LYS A 60 10.07 -16.03 6.09
N VAL A 61 10.71 -14.95 5.69
CA VAL A 61 10.28 -13.57 5.96
C VAL A 61 9.98 -12.87 4.64
N ILE A 62 8.81 -12.25 4.58
CA ILE A 62 8.39 -11.36 3.49
C ILE A 62 8.53 -9.92 3.97
N GLY A 63 9.18 -9.07 3.19
CA GLY A 63 9.31 -7.65 3.47
C GLY A 63 8.21 -6.83 2.79
N LEU A 64 7.54 -5.95 3.52
CA LEU A 64 6.69 -4.90 2.98
C LEU A 64 7.37 -3.55 3.15
N MET A 65 7.90 -2.99 2.06
CA MET A 65 8.53 -1.68 2.06
C MET A 65 7.48 -0.59 1.85
N ILE A 66 7.39 0.30 2.82
CA ILE A 66 6.49 1.46 2.80
C ILE A 66 7.30 2.73 3.01
N GLU A 67 6.84 3.85 2.49
CA GLU A 67 7.39 5.15 2.83
C GLU A 67 6.93 5.55 4.23
N SER A 68 7.86 6.07 5.04
CA SER A 68 7.60 6.55 6.39
C SER A 68 8.01 8.02 6.47
N SER A 69 7.03 8.91 6.51
CA SER A 69 7.24 10.30 6.90
C SER A 69 6.71 10.53 8.31
N ALA A 70 7.21 11.54 9.00
CA ALA A 70 6.65 11.96 10.29
C ALA A 70 5.15 12.24 10.18
N GLU A 71 4.72 12.83 9.06
CA GLU A 71 3.31 13.12 8.77
C GLU A 71 2.51 11.83 8.51
N ALA A 72 3.07 10.83 7.82
CA ALA A 72 2.40 9.53 7.62
C ALA A 72 2.18 8.80 8.95
N VAL A 73 3.11 8.94 9.90
CA VAL A 73 2.98 8.39 11.25
C VAL A 73 1.92 9.13 12.06
N GLU A 74 1.90 10.47 12.02
CA GLU A 74 0.91 11.30 12.71
C GLU A 74 -0.51 11.11 12.15
N ASN A 75 -0.63 10.96 10.82
CA ASN A 75 -1.90 10.81 10.13
C ASN A 75 -2.45 9.39 10.18
N ALA A 76 -1.68 8.41 10.71
CA ALA A 76 -2.06 7.01 10.90
C ALA A 76 -2.92 6.47 9.72
N ASP A 77 -2.36 6.54 8.51
CA ASP A 77 -3.05 5.93 7.36
C ASP A 77 -3.13 4.43 7.58
N ASN A 78 -4.34 3.95 7.82
CA ASN A 78 -4.62 2.54 8.04
C ASN A 78 -4.59 1.72 6.73
N PHE A 79 -4.21 2.31 5.58
CA PHE A 79 -4.17 1.61 4.31
C PHE A 79 -3.32 0.35 4.40
N PHE A 80 -2.04 0.50 4.75
CA PHE A 80 -1.15 -0.65 4.85
C PHE A 80 -1.52 -1.59 6.00
N LEU A 81 -2.06 -1.10 7.13
CA LEU A 81 -2.56 -1.97 8.19
C LEU A 81 -3.74 -2.83 7.73
N GLY A 82 -4.67 -2.26 6.94
CA GLY A 82 -5.76 -3.02 6.33
C GLY A 82 -5.27 -4.07 5.34
N VAL A 83 -4.29 -3.72 4.50
CA VAL A 83 -3.65 -4.62 3.54
C VAL A 83 -2.88 -5.74 4.24
N THR A 84 -2.15 -5.45 5.33
CA THR A 84 -1.36 -6.46 6.07
C THR A 84 -2.24 -7.58 6.64
N SER A 85 -3.48 -7.30 7.02
CA SER A 85 -4.42 -8.33 7.48
C SER A 85 -4.71 -9.37 6.39
N GLY A 86 -4.93 -8.93 5.15
CA GLY A 86 -5.10 -9.81 3.99
C GLY A 86 -3.82 -10.58 3.63
N LEU A 87 -2.67 -9.89 3.61
CA LEU A 87 -1.36 -10.51 3.39
C LEU A 87 -1.10 -11.62 4.41
N GLN A 88 -1.30 -11.33 5.70
CA GLN A 88 -1.08 -12.29 6.78
C GLN A 88 -1.97 -13.53 6.63
N SER A 89 -3.21 -13.38 6.17
CA SER A 89 -4.12 -14.53 5.94
C SER A 89 -3.58 -15.51 4.88
N VAL A 90 -2.82 -15.01 3.90
CA VAL A 90 -2.15 -15.82 2.87
C VAL A 90 -0.85 -16.43 3.41
N PHE A 91 -0.01 -15.62 4.03
CA PHE A 91 1.34 -16.01 4.49
C PHE A 91 1.31 -17.00 5.64
N ALA A 92 0.35 -16.88 6.55
CA ALA A 92 0.19 -17.79 7.69
C ALA A 92 -0.02 -19.26 7.25
N ARG A 93 -0.68 -19.50 6.11
CA ARG A 93 -0.87 -20.86 5.54
C ARG A 93 0.45 -21.55 5.22
N HIS A 94 1.49 -20.76 4.96
CA HIS A 94 2.84 -21.23 4.60
C HIS A 94 3.85 -21.00 5.73
N LYS A 95 3.40 -20.54 6.92
CA LYS A 95 4.27 -20.20 8.07
C LYS A 95 5.35 -19.18 7.68
N LEU A 96 4.95 -18.18 6.90
CA LEU A 96 5.77 -17.04 6.53
C LEU A 96 5.46 -15.85 7.43
N ASP A 97 6.50 -15.16 7.85
CA ASP A 97 6.41 -13.94 8.65
C ASP A 97 6.39 -12.71 7.71
N LEU A 98 5.61 -11.70 8.08
CA LEU A 98 5.59 -10.40 7.40
C LEU A 98 6.28 -9.35 8.27
N ILE A 99 7.28 -8.67 7.72
CA ILE A 99 7.90 -7.52 8.37
C ILE A 99 7.64 -6.25 7.58
N MET A 100 7.32 -5.17 8.29
CA MET A 100 7.24 -3.83 7.70
C MET A 100 8.62 -3.19 7.69
N LEU A 101 8.98 -2.60 6.56
CA LEU A 101 10.26 -1.95 6.30
C LEU A 101 9.99 -0.48 5.98
N PRO A 102 9.85 0.38 7.00
CA PRO A 102 9.61 1.81 6.81
C PRO A 102 10.86 2.48 6.24
N CYS A 103 10.75 3.04 5.05
CA CYS A 103 11.77 3.87 4.42
C CYS A 103 11.51 5.33 4.77
N PRO A 104 12.44 6.02 5.46
CA PRO A 104 12.30 7.44 5.75
C PRO A 104 12.10 8.27 4.47
N SER A 105 11.24 9.28 4.52
CA SER A 105 10.91 10.11 3.34
C SER A 105 12.08 11.01 2.86
N ASP A 106 13.08 11.21 3.68
CA ASP A 106 14.32 11.92 3.37
C ASP A 106 15.45 11.02 2.85
N GLU A 107 15.21 9.70 2.80
CA GLU A 107 16.16 8.72 2.27
C GLU A 107 15.76 8.27 0.85
N ASP A 108 16.76 8.07 -0.04
CA ASP A 108 16.53 7.47 -1.35
C ASP A 108 15.99 6.02 -1.18
N PRO A 109 14.78 5.71 -1.66
CA PRO A 109 14.18 4.37 -1.51
C PRO A 109 15.02 3.25 -2.16
N HIS A 110 15.80 3.55 -3.20
CA HIS A 110 16.70 2.59 -3.81
C HIS A 110 17.90 2.25 -2.90
N GLU A 111 18.54 3.25 -2.29
CA GLU A 111 19.65 3.01 -1.38
C GLU A 111 19.19 2.32 -0.08
N TYR A 112 18.01 2.67 0.42
CA TYR A 112 17.38 1.96 1.53
C TYR A 112 17.20 0.46 1.19
N LEU A 113 16.56 0.15 0.05
CA LEU A 113 16.30 -1.22 -0.36
C LEU A 113 17.59 -2.00 -0.59
N LYS A 114 18.63 -1.38 -1.16
CA LYS A 114 19.95 -1.98 -1.38
C LYS A 114 20.58 -2.50 -0.08
N ARG A 115 20.41 -1.74 1.02
CA ARG A 115 20.88 -2.20 2.35
C ARG A 115 20.07 -3.39 2.86
N ILE A 116 18.74 -3.42 2.64
CA ILE A 116 17.89 -4.54 3.03
C ILE A 116 18.28 -5.81 2.25
N VAL A 117 18.46 -5.69 0.93
CA VAL A 117 18.90 -6.78 0.05
C VAL A 117 20.27 -7.35 0.50
N ALA A 118 21.21 -6.45 0.82
CA ALA A 118 22.56 -6.86 1.28
C ALA A 118 22.52 -7.65 2.60
N ARG A 119 21.56 -7.36 3.49
CA ARG A 119 21.39 -8.07 4.77
C ARG A 119 20.76 -9.46 4.64
N ARG A 120 20.13 -9.77 3.50
CA ARG A 120 19.45 -11.06 3.24
C ARG A 120 18.46 -11.46 4.34
N ILE A 121 17.66 -10.50 4.82
CA ILE A 121 16.69 -10.71 5.90
C ILE A 121 15.31 -11.10 5.39
N VAL A 122 15.07 -11.05 4.10
CA VAL A 122 13.78 -11.38 3.46
C VAL A 122 13.99 -12.30 2.26
N ASP A 123 13.01 -13.16 1.99
CA ASP A 123 12.99 -14.06 0.84
C ASP A 123 12.25 -13.48 -0.37
N ALA A 124 11.30 -12.56 -0.11
CA ALA A 124 10.56 -11.85 -1.13
C ALA A 124 10.10 -10.48 -0.61
N MET A 125 9.70 -9.60 -1.52
CA MET A 125 9.40 -8.20 -1.23
C MET A 125 8.06 -7.75 -1.81
N ILE A 126 7.37 -6.88 -1.05
CA ILE A 126 6.30 -6.02 -1.56
C ILE A 126 6.85 -4.59 -1.50
N ILE A 127 6.83 -3.89 -2.63
CA ILE A 127 7.27 -2.49 -2.71
C ILE A 127 6.11 -1.59 -3.07
N SER A 128 6.02 -0.43 -2.43
CA SER A 128 4.96 0.55 -2.63
C SER A 128 5.52 1.91 -3.06
N ASN A 129 4.65 2.91 -3.25
CA ASN A 129 5.04 4.26 -3.68
C ASN A 129 5.90 4.24 -4.95
N MET A 130 5.39 3.58 -5.98
CA MET A 130 6.11 3.38 -7.24
C MET A 130 6.42 4.70 -7.92
N GLN A 131 7.69 4.92 -8.23
CA GLN A 131 8.12 6.04 -9.06
C GLN A 131 7.81 5.77 -10.54
N ARG A 132 7.73 6.84 -11.35
CA ARG A 132 7.47 6.70 -12.79
C ARG A 132 8.51 5.82 -13.47
N ILE A 133 9.80 6.01 -13.17
CA ILE A 133 10.89 5.08 -13.45
C ILE A 133 11.50 4.70 -12.10
N ASP A 134 11.38 3.43 -11.73
CA ASP A 134 11.71 2.95 -10.39
C ASP A 134 12.93 2.02 -10.40
N ARG A 135 14.04 2.51 -9.88
CA ARG A 135 15.33 1.79 -9.82
C ARG A 135 15.28 0.55 -8.92
N ARG A 136 14.30 0.46 -8.01
CA ARG A 136 14.14 -0.69 -7.11
C ARG A 136 13.77 -1.95 -7.87
N ILE A 137 13.07 -1.84 -9.01
CA ILE A 137 12.68 -2.96 -9.87
C ILE A 137 13.93 -3.66 -10.44
N ASP A 138 14.88 -2.89 -10.99
CA ASP A 138 16.15 -3.42 -11.52
C ASP A 138 16.98 -4.07 -10.41
N LEU A 139 17.07 -3.44 -9.24
CA LEU A 139 17.78 -3.97 -8.08
C LEU A 139 17.26 -5.35 -7.66
N LEU A 140 15.94 -5.49 -7.45
CA LEU A 140 15.32 -6.75 -7.03
C LEU A 140 15.44 -7.83 -8.12
N SER A 141 15.27 -7.44 -9.38
CA SER A 141 15.40 -8.35 -10.53
C SER A 141 16.83 -8.92 -10.63
N ARG A 142 17.86 -8.07 -10.53
CA ARG A 142 19.28 -8.51 -10.53
C ARG A 142 19.63 -9.34 -9.31
N ALA A 143 19.08 -9.00 -8.15
CA ALA A 143 19.27 -9.78 -6.92
C ALA A 143 18.50 -11.10 -6.93
N LYS A 144 17.64 -11.34 -7.93
CA LYS A 144 16.74 -12.51 -8.04
C LYS A 144 15.83 -12.67 -6.81
N ILE A 145 15.43 -11.56 -6.20
CA ILE A 145 14.47 -11.54 -5.10
C ILE A 145 13.07 -11.42 -5.70
N PRO A 146 12.18 -12.40 -5.50
CA PRO A 146 10.79 -12.30 -5.93
C PRO A 146 10.13 -11.06 -5.31
N PHE A 147 9.34 -10.32 -6.09
CA PHE A 147 8.65 -9.15 -5.56
C PHE A 147 7.34 -8.89 -6.29
N VAL A 148 6.47 -8.12 -5.68
CA VAL A 148 5.29 -7.51 -6.28
C VAL A 148 5.25 -6.03 -5.94
N ALA A 149 4.83 -5.20 -6.90
CA ALA A 149 4.67 -3.77 -6.70
C ALA A 149 3.21 -3.42 -6.37
N VAL A 150 3.01 -2.53 -5.39
CA VAL A 150 1.74 -1.82 -5.17
C VAL A 150 1.81 -0.52 -5.97
N GLY A 151 1.20 -0.53 -7.15
CA GLY A 151 1.29 0.52 -8.15
C GLY A 151 2.10 0.12 -9.39
N ARG A 152 1.82 0.80 -10.50
CA ARG A 152 2.53 0.64 -11.77
C ARG A 152 3.74 1.56 -11.87
N SER A 153 4.68 1.17 -12.72
CA SER A 153 5.83 1.99 -13.14
C SER A 153 6.03 1.85 -14.65
N LEU A 154 6.67 2.84 -15.27
CA LEU A 154 7.11 2.78 -16.66
C LEU A 154 8.51 2.17 -16.81
N SER A 155 9.07 1.65 -15.71
CA SER A 155 10.34 0.93 -15.74
C SER A 155 10.29 -0.25 -16.70
N PRO A 156 11.37 -0.53 -17.43
CA PRO A 156 11.42 -1.67 -18.33
C PRO A 156 11.37 -3.00 -17.56
N GLY A 157 10.90 -4.04 -18.24
CA GLY A 157 10.79 -5.39 -17.69
C GLY A 157 9.36 -5.80 -17.39
N ASN A 158 9.16 -7.12 -17.25
CA ASN A 158 7.88 -7.70 -16.87
C ASN A 158 7.93 -8.06 -15.39
N PHE A 159 7.35 -7.22 -14.55
CA PHE A 159 7.26 -7.44 -13.11
C PHE A 159 5.80 -7.44 -12.66
N PRO A 160 5.45 -8.21 -11.62
CA PRO A 160 4.09 -8.28 -11.11
C PRO A 160 3.71 -7.02 -10.32
N TRP A 161 2.49 -6.53 -10.54
CA TRP A 161 1.95 -5.39 -9.81
C TRP A 161 0.44 -5.47 -9.62
N VAL A 162 -0.02 -4.87 -8.55
CA VAL A 162 -1.43 -4.52 -8.32
C VAL A 162 -1.50 -3.01 -8.17
N ASP A 163 -2.31 -2.36 -8.98
CA ASP A 163 -2.52 -0.91 -8.90
C ASP A 163 -3.99 -0.59 -8.68
N LEU A 164 -4.29 0.52 -8.05
CA LEU A 164 -5.65 0.98 -7.89
C LEU A 164 -6.15 1.60 -9.20
N ASP A 165 -7.46 1.53 -9.45
CA ASP A 165 -8.10 2.09 -10.65
C ASP A 165 -8.18 3.64 -10.57
N PHE A 166 -7.00 4.29 -10.57
CA PHE A 166 -6.91 5.75 -10.57
C PHE A 166 -7.58 6.36 -11.79
N GLU A 167 -7.52 5.68 -12.93
CA GLU A 167 -8.18 6.09 -14.16
C GLU A 167 -9.68 6.11 -13.99
N GLY A 168 -10.25 5.01 -13.54
CA GLY A 168 -11.70 4.91 -13.36
C GLY A 168 -12.23 5.83 -12.25
N VAL A 169 -11.42 6.11 -11.22
CA VAL A 169 -11.78 7.09 -10.19
C VAL A 169 -11.86 8.50 -10.79
N ALA A 170 -10.83 8.93 -11.53
CA ALA A 170 -10.82 10.25 -12.15
C ALA A 170 -11.97 10.40 -13.16
N ASP A 171 -12.19 9.39 -13.98
CA ASP A 171 -13.27 9.38 -14.98
C ASP A 171 -14.65 9.52 -14.34
N ARG A 172 -14.98 8.68 -13.36
CA ARG A 172 -16.28 8.69 -12.67
C ARG A 172 -16.48 9.96 -11.84
N ALA A 173 -15.41 10.49 -11.24
CA ALA A 173 -15.49 11.74 -10.49
C ALA A 173 -15.82 12.94 -11.41
N VAL A 174 -15.11 13.08 -12.54
CA VAL A 174 -15.38 14.13 -13.52
C VAL A 174 -16.78 13.99 -14.12
N GLU A 175 -17.15 12.78 -14.59
CA GLU A 175 -18.48 12.50 -15.14
C GLU A 175 -19.59 12.91 -14.17
N ARG A 176 -19.45 12.53 -12.90
CA ARG A 176 -20.43 12.85 -11.85
C ARG A 176 -20.54 14.34 -11.60
N LEU A 177 -19.44 15.07 -11.55
CA LEU A 177 -19.44 16.52 -11.37
C LEU A 177 -20.00 17.25 -12.60
N VAL A 178 -19.63 16.80 -13.78
CA VAL A 178 -20.17 17.38 -15.04
C VAL A 178 -21.67 17.15 -15.17
N ALA A 179 -22.18 15.98 -14.78
CA ALA A 179 -23.62 15.68 -14.74
C ALA A 179 -24.39 16.62 -13.76
N ARG A 180 -23.68 17.22 -12.77
CA ARG A 180 -24.22 18.22 -11.85
C ARG A 180 -24.01 19.67 -12.30
N GLY A 181 -23.52 19.87 -13.52
CA GLY A 181 -23.32 21.19 -14.11
C GLY A 181 -21.96 21.82 -13.81
N HIS A 182 -21.07 21.16 -13.07
CA HIS A 182 -19.74 21.69 -12.82
C HIS A 182 -18.90 21.68 -14.11
N ARG A 183 -18.23 22.80 -14.40
CA ARG A 183 -17.34 22.95 -15.56
C ARG A 183 -15.95 23.40 -15.16
N ARG A 184 -15.81 24.12 -14.04
CA ARG A 184 -14.53 24.51 -13.47
C ARG A 184 -14.25 23.61 -12.27
N ILE A 185 -13.50 22.52 -12.52
CA ILE A 185 -13.24 21.44 -11.57
C ILE A 185 -11.76 21.44 -11.24
N ALA A 186 -11.38 21.56 -9.99
CA ALA A 186 -10.00 21.43 -9.54
C ALA A 186 -9.64 19.98 -9.22
N ILE A 187 -8.35 19.68 -9.22
CA ILE A 187 -7.83 18.39 -8.78
C ILE A 187 -6.59 18.58 -7.91
N THR A 188 -6.45 17.79 -6.85
CA THR A 188 -5.20 17.73 -6.12
C THR A 188 -4.27 16.66 -6.71
N ALA A 189 -2.97 16.92 -6.70
CA ALA A 189 -1.94 15.99 -7.12
C ALA A 189 -0.82 15.94 -6.06
N PRO A 190 -0.11 14.80 -5.91
CA PRO A 190 1.03 14.73 -5.01
C PRO A 190 2.12 15.74 -5.40
N SER A 191 2.80 16.29 -4.40
CA SER A 191 4.02 17.07 -4.63
C SER A 191 5.24 16.21 -4.98
N SER A 192 5.18 14.90 -4.70
CA SER A 192 6.22 13.91 -5.04
C SER A 192 6.01 13.32 -6.44
N GLU A 193 7.10 12.81 -7.05
CA GLU A 193 7.12 12.23 -8.40
C GLU A 193 6.66 10.76 -8.46
N VAL A 194 5.67 10.40 -7.63
CA VAL A 194 5.07 9.06 -7.65
C VAL A 194 4.20 8.86 -8.90
N ASN A 195 4.26 7.67 -9.49
CA ASN A 195 3.60 7.39 -10.77
C ASN A 195 2.07 7.53 -10.70
N LEU A 196 1.46 7.21 -9.56
CA LEU A 196 0.01 7.34 -9.36
C LEU A 196 -0.49 8.78 -9.62
N GLY A 197 0.30 9.80 -9.22
CA GLY A 197 -0.05 11.21 -9.48
C GLY A 197 -0.09 11.55 -10.96
N HIS A 198 0.83 11.00 -11.76
CA HIS A 198 0.83 11.14 -13.21
C HIS A 198 -0.37 10.44 -13.86
N VAL A 199 -0.65 9.21 -13.44
CA VAL A 199 -1.79 8.42 -13.94
C VAL A 199 -3.11 9.14 -13.65
N PHE A 200 -3.29 9.62 -12.43
CA PHE A 200 -4.51 10.31 -11.99
C PHE A 200 -4.74 11.62 -12.75
N LEU A 201 -3.70 12.44 -12.86
CA LEU A 201 -3.78 13.72 -13.57
C LEU A 201 -4.04 13.53 -15.06
N GLU A 202 -3.39 12.58 -15.71
CA GLU A 202 -3.61 12.32 -17.14
C GLU A 202 -5.03 11.81 -17.40
N SER A 203 -5.57 11.00 -16.49
CA SER A 203 -6.94 10.51 -16.60
C SER A 203 -7.96 11.62 -16.38
N TYR A 204 -7.72 12.52 -15.44
CA TYR A 204 -8.51 13.72 -15.26
C TYR A 204 -8.53 14.60 -16.51
N ARG A 205 -7.36 14.83 -17.15
CA ARG A 205 -7.28 15.59 -18.42
C ARG A 205 -8.10 14.95 -19.52
N ARG A 206 -7.99 13.63 -19.70
CA ARG A 206 -8.78 12.87 -20.68
C ARG A 206 -10.27 12.92 -20.37
N ALA A 207 -10.65 12.83 -19.11
CA ALA A 207 -12.05 12.93 -18.68
C ALA A 207 -12.64 14.31 -19.00
N LEU A 208 -11.93 15.40 -18.69
CA LEU A 208 -12.35 16.75 -19.06
C LEU A 208 -12.55 16.91 -20.56
N ALA A 209 -11.57 16.43 -21.37
CA ALA A 209 -11.61 16.51 -22.83
C ALA A 209 -12.85 15.78 -23.41
N ARG A 210 -13.22 14.60 -22.88
CA ARG A 210 -14.44 13.89 -23.29
C ARG A 210 -15.72 14.68 -23.07
N HIS A 211 -15.72 15.58 -22.09
CA HIS A 211 -16.85 16.45 -21.79
C HIS A 211 -16.74 17.86 -22.38
N GLY A 212 -15.77 18.08 -23.31
CA GLY A 212 -15.55 19.35 -23.96
C GLY A 212 -15.07 20.47 -23.03
N ILE A 213 -14.42 20.11 -21.89
CA ILE A 213 -13.86 21.06 -20.94
C ILE A 213 -12.36 21.19 -21.18
N ALA A 214 -11.90 22.43 -21.40
CA ALA A 214 -10.49 22.72 -21.55
C ALA A 214 -9.73 22.46 -20.24
N PHE A 215 -8.55 21.85 -20.34
CA PHE A 215 -7.65 21.68 -19.20
C PHE A 215 -7.03 23.01 -18.79
N ASP A 216 -7.21 23.37 -17.52
CA ASP A 216 -6.61 24.56 -16.91
C ASP A 216 -5.55 24.14 -15.88
N PRO A 217 -4.24 24.40 -16.14
CA PRO A 217 -3.17 24.04 -15.21
C PRO A 217 -3.29 24.70 -13.83
N SER A 218 -3.95 25.87 -13.72
CA SER A 218 -4.15 26.59 -12.45
C SER A 218 -5.09 25.83 -11.48
N LEU A 219 -5.86 24.87 -11.99
CA LEU A 219 -6.76 24.02 -11.21
C LEU A 219 -6.07 22.72 -10.72
N VAL A 220 -4.79 22.54 -11.00
CA VAL A 220 -4.01 21.40 -10.49
C VAL A 220 -3.22 21.85 -9.27
N ILE A 221 -3.71 21.50 -8.10
CA ILE A 221 -3.11 21.90 -6.82
C ILE A 221 -2.14 20.82 -6.35
N ARG A 222 -0.83 21.12 -6.39
CA ARG A 222 0.23 20.20 -5.99
C ARG A 222 0.61 20.41 -4.54
N VAL A 223 0.16 19.50 -3.69
CA VAL A 223 0.38 19.54 -2.25
C VAL A 223 0.71 18.14 -1.72
N LYS A 224 1.15 18.06 -0.48
CA LYS A 224 1.31 16.77 0.20
C LYS A 224 -0.03 16.05 0.36
N SER A 225 -0.03 14.73 0.22
CA SER A 225 -1.23 13.89 0.40
C SER A 225 -1.50 13.66 1.89
N SER A 226 -1.93 14.71 2.60
CA SER A 226 -2.18 14.74 4.04
C SER A 226 -3.32 15.69 4.39
N GLU A 227 -3.80 15.67 5.65
CA GLU A 227 -4.78 16.64 6.15
C GLU A 227 -4.27 18.08 6.01
N GLN A 228 -2.98 18.31 6.35
CA GLN A 228 -2.34 19.63 6.19
C GLN A 228 -2.28 20.05 4.72
N GLY A 229 -1.98 19.10 3.80
CA GLY A 229 -2.02 19.37 2.36
C GLY A 229 -3.43 19.71 1.87
N GLY A 230 -4.45 19.09 2.43
CA GLY A 230 -5.85 19.44 2.15
C GLY A 230 -6.19 20.87 2.61
N TYR A 231 -5.73 21.28 3.78
CA TYR A 231 -5.87 22.65 4.28
C TYR A 231 -5.18 23.67 3.36
N GLN A 232 -3.95 23.35 2.93
CA GLN A 232 -3.20 24.17 1.98
C GLN A 232 -3.91 24.24 0.60
N ALA A 233 -4.42 23.12 0.10
CA ALA A 233 -5.15 23.07 -1.16
C ALA A 233 -6.38 24.00 -1.13
N ALA A 234 -7.16 23.98 -0.05
CA ALA A 234 -8.28 24.90 0.10
C ALA A 234 -7.82 26.37 0.13
N HIS A 235 -6.69 26.67 0.79
CA HIS A 235 -6.14 28.02 0.80
C HIS A 235 -5.79 28.48 -0.63
N GLU A 236 -5.12 27.67 -1.42
CA GLU A 236 -4.74 27.97 -2.80
C GLU A 236 -5.99 28.15 -3.70
N LEU A 237 -6.99 27.26 -3.57
CA LEU A 237 -8.24 27.36 -4.32
C LEU A 237 -9.02 28.64 -4.02
N LEU A 238 -9.00 29.12 -2.77
CA LEU A 238 -9.68 30.35 -2.34
C LEU A 238 -9.01 31.62 -2.87
N LEU A 239 -7.72 31.56 -3.21
CA LEU A 239 -6.95 32.70 -3.76
C LEU A 239 -7.08 32.84 -5.27
N LEU A 240 -7.65 31.86 -5.98
CA LEU A 240 -7.87 31.98 -7.42
C LEU A 240 -8.88 33.08 -7.74
N ASP A 241 -8.59 33.92 -8.74
CA ASP A 241 -9.49 34.98 -9.22
C ASP A 241 -10.84 34.39 -9.64
N GLU A 242 -10.78 33.30 -10.41
CA GLU A 242 -11.95 32.49 -10.77
C GLU A 242 -11.90 31.17 -9.99
N ARG A 243 -12.72 31.07 -8.95
CA ARG A 243 -12.75 29.88 -8.11
C ARG A 243 -13.38 28.69 -8.82
N PRO A 244 -12.87 27.47 -8.62
CA PRO A 244 -13.56 26.27 -9.08
C PRO A 244 -14.85 26.06 -8.30
N THR A 245 -15.79 25.34 -8.90
CA THR A 245 -17.04 24.95 -8.26
C THR A 245 -16.98 23.53 -7.70
N ALA A 246 -15.93 22.79 -8.02
CA ALA A 246 -15.71 21.44 -7.53
C ALA A 246 -14.21 21.12 -7.40
N VAL A 247 -13.87 20.18 -6.52
CA VAL A 247 -12.50 19.65 -6.36
C VAL A 247 -12.51 18.14 -6.19
N ILE A 248 -11.55 17.46 -6.86
CA ILE A 248 -11.29 16.04 -6.72
C ILE A 248 -10.00 15.86 -5.93
N LEU A 249 -10.06 15.10 -4.85
CA LEU A 249 -8.91 14.86 -3.96
C LEU A 249 -8.28 13.51 -4.27
N ILE A 250 -6.94 13.49 -4.41
CA ILE A 250 -6.19 12.25 -4.65
C ILE A 250 -6.04 11.37 -3.38
N TYR A 251 -6.32 11.95 -2.21
CA TYR A 251 -6.23 11.27 -0.93
C TYR A 251 -7.38 11.74 -0.03
N GLU A 252 -8.11 10.81 0.56
CA GLU A 252 -9.34 11.08 1.28
C GLU A 252 -9.18 11.91 2.55
N LEU A 253 -8.05 11.75 3.27
CA LEU A 253 -7.82 12.51 4.50
C LEU A 253 -7.58 14.00 4.23
N MET A 254 -7.22 14.37 2.99
CA MET A 254 -7.17 15.78 2.58
C MET A 254 -8.50 16.49 2.78
N ALA A 255 -9.63 15.77 2.70
CA ALA A 255 -10.95 16.35 2.91
C ALA A 255 -11.10 16.96 4.31
N ILE A 256 -10.45 16.41 5.34
CA ILE A 256 -10.48 16.92 6.72
C ILE A 256 -9.92 18.34 6.79
N GLY A 257 -8.71 18.52 6.27
CA GLY A 257 -8.07 19.84 6.24
C GLY A 257 -8.74 20.82 5.29
N LEU A 258 -9.17 20.33 4.12
CA LEU A 258 -9.91 21.13 3.14
C LEU A 258 -11.20 21.68 3.73
N TYR A 259 -12.03 20.85 4.36
CA TYR A 259 -13.27 21.26 5.01
C TYR A 259 -13.01 22.31 6.07
N ARG A 260 -12.04 22.09 6.94
CA ARG A 260 -11.65 23.04 7.98
C ARG A 260 -11.33 24.40 7.38
N ARG A 261 -10.44 24.47 6.38
CA ARG A 261 -10.02 25.75 5.78
C ARG A 261 -11.15 26.45 5.06
N LEU A 262 -12.00 25.72 4.36
CA LEU A 262 -13.19 26.28 3.69
C LEU A 262 -14.13 26.92 4.71
N MET A 263 -14.49 26.19 5.78
CA MET A 263 -15.39 26.69 6.82
C MET A 263 -14.83 27.92 7.56
N GLU A 264 -13.53 27.95 7.85
CA GLU A 264 -12.85 29.14 8.39
C GLU A 264 -12.98 30.37 7.49
N SER A 265 -13.21 30.16 6.21
CA SER A 265 -13.41 31.21 5.19
C SER A 265 -14.89 31.49 4.85
N GLY A 266 -15.82 30.87 5.58
CA GLY A 266 -17.26 31.01 5.33
C GLY A 266 -17.76 30.25 4.08
N VAL A 267 -16.95 29.36 3.51
CA VAL A 267 -17.29 28.54 2.35
C VAL A 267 -17.72 27.15 2.83
N MET A 268 -18.91 26.71 2.44
CA MET A 268 -19.47 25.44 2.90
C MET A 268 -19.17 24.32 1.88
N PRO A 269 -18.44 23.26 2.29
CA PRO A 269 -18.30 22.06 1.46
C PRO A 269 -19.66 21.49 1.07
N GLY A 270 -19.79 20.99 -0.16
CA GLY A 270 -21.05 20.44 -0.68
C GLY A 270 -22.10 21.46 -1.10
N ARG A 271 -22.01 22.70 -0.63
CA ARG A 271 -22.91 23.79 -1.03
C ARG A 271 -22.21 24.81 -1.95
N ASP A 272 -21.08 25.33 -1.53
CA ASP A 272 -20.34 26.36 -2.26
C ASP A 272 -19.18 25.78 -3.09
N LEU A 273 -18.67 24.62 -2.68
CA LEU A 273 -17.65 23.85 -3.38
C LEU A 273 -17.99 22.36 -3.27
N ALA A 274 -18.26 21.70 -4.39
CA ALA A 274 -18.42 20.25 -4.43
C ALA A 274 -17.08 19.54 -4.21
N VAL A 275 -17.07 18.46 -3.42
CA VAL A 275 -15.84 17.73 -3.06
C VAL A 275 -16.04 16.24 -3.32
N ILE A 276 -15.13 15.63 -4.07
CA ILE A 276 -15.04 14.17 -4.21
C ILE A 276 -13.68 13.71 -3.68
N GLY A 277 -13.68 12.81 -2.69
CA GLY A 277 -12.49 12.17 -2.14
C GLY A 277 -12.09 10.92 -2.92
N PHE A 278 -10.89 10.40 -2.63
CA PHE A 278 -10.41 9.19 -3.30
C PHE A 278 -11.02 7.93 -2.69
N ARG A 279 -10.71 7.61 -1.45
CA ARG A 279 -11.10 6.35 -0.81
C ARG A 279 -12.01 6.58 0.40
N ASP A 280 -12.92 5.64 0.66
CA ASP A 280 -13.66 5.59 1.93
C ASP A 280 -12.71 5.22 3.08
N ALA A 281 -12.51 6.16 4.01
CA ALA A 281 -11.67 5.96 5.18
C ALA A 281 -12.46 6.24 6.47
N PRO A 282 -12.21 5.51 7.55
CA PRO A 282 -12.97 5.65 8.80
C PRO A 282 -13.03 7.08 9.34
N ARG A 283 -11.95 7.85 9.24
CA ARG A 283 -11.90 9.26 9.68
C ARG A 283 -12.77 10.18 8.83
N ALA A 284 -12.79 9.97 7.51
CA ALA A 284 -13.57 10.79 6.59
C ALA A 284 -15.09 10.59 6.72
N ARG A 285 -15.53 9.47 7.33
CA ARG A 285 -16.96 9.18 7.58
C ARG A 285 -17.63 10.14 8.57
N PHE A 286 -16.85 10.84 9.39
CA PHE A 286 -17.34 11.81 10.36
C PHE A 286 -17.36 13.24 9.83
N LEU A 287 -17.05 13.45 8.55
CA LEU A 287 -17.17 14.75 7.90
C LEU A 287 -18.64 15.11 7.69
N ASN A 288 -18.95 16.39 7.85
CA ASN A 288 -20.26 16.96 7.57
C ASN A 288 -20.08 18.18 6.65
N PRO A 289 -20.66 18.14 5.41
CA PRO A 289 -21.42 17.04 4.81
C PRO A 289 -20.59 15.78 4.58
N SER A 290 -21.27 14.62 4.48
CA SER A 290 -20.62 13.32 4.22
C SER A 290 -19.89 13.33 2.88
N LEU A 291 -18.66 12.80 2.86
CA LEU A 291 -17.79 12.82 1.68
C LEU A 291 -18.23 11.79 0.63
N SER A 292 -18.45 12.23 -0.60
CA SER A 292 -18.51 11.34 -1.77
C SER A 292 -17.12 10.81 -2.07
N CYS A 293 -16.97 9.50 -2.13
CA CYS A 293 -15.67 8.84 -2.29
C CYS A 293 -15.82 7.43 -2.89
N PHE A 294 -14.74 6.66 -2.93
CA PHE A 294 -14.76 5.34 -3.54
C PHE A 294 -14.41 4.25 -2.52
N ARG A 295 -15.14 3.14 -2.57
CA ARG A 295 -14.95 1.99 -1.68
C ARG A 295 -14.11 0.92 -2.33
N MET A 296 -13.27 0.29 -1.50
CA MET A 296 -12.53 -0.93 -1.83
C MET A 296 -12.29 -1.74 -0.56
N SER A 297 -12.07 -3.04 -0.72
CA SER A 297 -11.64 -3.92 0.37
C SER A 297 -10.12 -3.94 0.46
N LEU A 298 -9.55 -3.40 1.55
CA LEU A 298 -8.11 -3.46 1.82
C LEU A 298 -7.67 -4.89 2.14
N TYR A 299 -8.54 -5.67 2.79
CA TYR A 299 -8.28 -7.08 3.08
C TYR A 299 -8.12 -7.88 1.80
N ASP A 300 -9.09 -7.78 0.86
CA ASP A 300 -9.05 -8.53 -0.39
C ASP A 300 -7.89 -8.08 -1.29
N LEU A 301 -7.55 -6.79 -1.28
CA LEU A 301 -6.34 -6.28 -1.93
C LEU A 301 -5.08 -6.95 -1.35
N GLY A 302 -5.00 -7.08 -0.03
CA GLY A 302 -3.91 -7.77 0.66
C GLY A 302 -3.83 -9.24 0.30
N VAL A 303 -4.98 -9.94 0.22
CA VAL A 303 -5.04 -11.34 -0.25
C VAL A 303 -4.50 -11.46 -1.67
N ALA A 304 -4.96 -10.61 -2.59
CA ALA A 304 -4.50 -10.62 -3.99
C ALA A 304 -2.99 -10.36 -4.12
N LEU A 305 -2.47 -9.38 -3.39
CA LEU A 305 -1.03 -9.09 -3.34
C LEU A 305 -0.22 -10.27 -2.82
N GLY A 306 -0.66 -10.90 -1.73
CA GLY A 306 -0.01 -12.06 -1.14
C GLY A 306 0.01 -13.25 -2.09
N GLN A 307 -1.10 -13.56 -2.72
CA GLN A 307 -1.22 -14.63 -3.72
C GLN A 307 -0.34 -14.36 -4.93
N MET A 308 -0.36 -13.12 -5.46
CA MET A 308 0.49 -12.71 -6.58
C MET A 308 1.97 -12.84 -6.23
N LEU A 309 2.40 -12.41 -5.04
CA LEU A 309 3.79 -12.57 -4.61
C LEU A 309 4.19 -14.04 -4.57
N LEU A 310 3.39 -14.89 -3.91
CA LEU A 310 3.71 -16.31 -3.75
C LEU A 310 3.68 -17.08 -5.08
N ALA A 311 2.90 -16.63 -6.06
CA ALA A 311 2.95 -17.16 -7.43
C ALA A 311 4.31 -16.95 -8.11
N HIS A 312 5.09 -15.95 -7.66
CA HIS A 312 6.44 -15.66 -8.17
C HIS A 312 7.57 -16.26 -7.31
N VAL A 313 7.24 -16.82 -6.14
CA VAL A 313 8.21 -17.53 -5.30
C VAL A 313 8.22 -19.01 -5.69
N PRO A 314 9.36 -19.58 -6.14
CA PRO A 314 9.42 -20.94 -6.69
C PRO A 314 8.81 -22.01 -5.78
N ALA A 315 9.04 -21.92 -4.46
CA ALA A 315 8.54 -22.88 -3.46
C ALA A 315 6.99 -22.87 -3.32
N TYR A 316 6.30 -21.79 -3.73
CA TYR A 316 4.85 -21.63 -3.53
C TYR A 316 4.06 -21.49 -4.82
N ARG A 317 4.72 -21.35 -5.96
CA ARG A 317 4.10 -21.12 -7.28
C ARG A 317 2.95 -22.11 -7.61
N ALA A 318 3.12 -23.36 -7.27
CA ALA A 318 2.15 -24.40 -7.57
C ALA A 318 0.80 -24.22 -6.83
N PHE A 319 0.79 -23.48 -5.71
CA PHE A 319 -0.42 -23.22 -4.93
C PHE A 319 -1.23 -22.02 -5.45
N TYR A 320 -0.63 -21.19 -6.32
CA TYR A 320 -1.22 -19.92 -6.79
C TYR A 320 -1.08 -19.76 -8.31
N PRO A 321 -1.67 -20.68 -9.11
CA PRO A 321 -1.51 -20.64 -10.58
C PRO A 321 -2.13 -19.39 -11.21
N ASP A 322 -3.18 -18.82 -10.61
CA ASP A 322 -3.91 -17.64 -11.10
C ASP A 322 -3.34 -16.31 -10.58
N GLY A 323 -2.41 -16.34 -9.64
CA GLY A 323 -1.83 -15.15 -9.00
C GLY A 323 -0.79 -14.39 -9.83
N ALA A 324 -0.53 -14.80 -11.08
CA ALA A 324 0.57 -14.26 -11.89
C ALA A 324 0.20 -13.06 -12.78
N ARG A 325 -1.06 -12.59 -12.78
CA ARG A 325 -1.54 -11.51 -13.66
C ARG A 325 -1.51 -10.17 -12.95
N ASN A 326 -1.08 -9.13 -13.66
CA ASN A 326 -1.20 -7.76 -13.19
C ASN A 326 -2.67 -7.36 -13.04
N ILE A 327 -2.99 -6.62 -11.97
CA ILE A 327 -4.37 -6.29 -11.59
C ILE A 327 -4.51 -4.77 -11.47
N ILE A 328 -5.53 -4.22 -12.15
CA ILE A 328 -6.13 -2.93 -11.79
C ILE A 328 -7.25 -3.22 -10.80
N TRP A 329 -7.07 -2.76 -9.56
CA TRP A 329 -8.01 -3.00 -8.47
C TRP A 329 -9.19 -2.03 -8.56
N PRO A 330 -10.42 -2.53 -8.74
CA PRO A 330 -11.58 -1.68 -8.92
C PRO A 330 -11.97 -0.97 -7.62
N LEU A 331 -12.50 0.25 -7.76
CA LEU A 331 -13.11 1.02 -6.69
C LEU A 331 -14.55 1.37 -7.05
N GLU A 332 -15.47 1.27 -6.10
CA GLU A 332 -16.88 1.58 -6.26
C GLU A 332 -17.21 2.97 -5.72
N LEU A 333 -17.88 3.82 -6.50
CA LEU A 333 -18.31 5.14 -6.05
C LEU A 333 -19.40 5.02 -4.98
N ILE A 334 -19.16 5.64 -3.83
CA ILE A 334 -20.11 5.78 -2.74
C ILE A 334 -20.55 7.26 -2.67
N PRO A 335 -21.79 7.56 -3.06
CA PRO A 335 -22.30 8.92 -2.97
C PRO A 335 -22.39 9.40 -1.52
N GLY A 336 -21.95 10.62 -1.28
CA GLY A 336 -22.16 11.39 -0.07
C GLY A 336 -22.95 12.68 -0.38
N GLU A 337 -22.90 13.62 0.54
CA GLU A 337 -23.56 14.92 0.42
C GLU A 337 -22.60 16.01 -0.09
N SER A 338 -21.28 15.74 -0.08
CA SER A 338 -20.25 16.73 -0.42
C SER A 338 -20.22 17.15 -1.89
N ASP A 339 -20.92 16.45 -2.75
CA ASP A 339 -21.07 16.77 -4.17
C ASP A 339 -22.55 16.88 -4.61
N ALA A 340 -23.46 17.04 -3.65
CA ALA A 340 -24.89 17.15 -3.93
C ALA A 340 -25.29 18.46 -4.61
N PHE A 341 -24.44 19.51 -4.50
CA PHE A 341 -24.70 20.82 -5.10
C PHE A 341 -24.74 20.73 -6.64
N HIS A 342 -25.75 21.40 -7.21
CA HIS A 342 -25.93 21.55 -8.65
C HIS A 342 -25.68 23.00 -9.05
N VAL A 343 -24.77 23.25 -9.99
CA VAL A 343 -24.59 24.61 -10.55
C VAL A 343 -25.83 24.97 -11.36
N GLY A 344 -26.51 26.03 -10.96
CA GLY A 344 -27.77 26.49 -11.59
C GLY A 344 -29.06 26.13 -10.86
N ALA A 345 -29.01 25.47 -9.70
CA ALA A 345 -30.20 25.19 -8.87
C ALA A 345 -30.61 26.37 -7.96
N MET A 346 -29.90 27.49 -7.99
CA MET A 346 -30.29 28.74 -7.34
C MET A 346 -30.90 29.69 -8.40
N VAL A 347 -32.18 29.52 -8.69
CA VAL A 347 -33.06 30.53 -9.29
C VAL A 347 -34.23 30.77 -8.34
#